data_9f94cb98c274347eda0e226fb51f8606
#
_entry.id   9f94cb98c274347eda0e226fb51f8606
#
_cell.length_a   1.000
_cell.length_b   1.000
_cell.length_c   1.000
_cell.angle_alpha   90.00
_cell.angle_beta   90.00
_cell.angle_gamma   90.00
#
_symmetry.space_group_name_H-M   'P 1'
#
loop_
_entity.id
_entity.type
_entity.pdbx_description
1 polymer ?
#
loop_
_entity_poly.entity_id
_entity_poly.type
_entity_poly.pdbx_seq_one_letter_code
_entity_poly.pdbx_strand_id
1 'polypeptide(L)'
;MCGLSRGLAYHSQLPSGQNDLSALVIILLANNYSHAIEEGQHMKKRKSKDEAGVGKGSKSKDRQVDREPMRADLQEVVERHSRGLDERRPEAVARRRKTNQRTIRENIKDLCDGHFMEYGALAVAAQRQRRTMEDLTSKTPADGVIAGIGQVNGSLFGEDKVRCMIIAYDYTVLAGTQGFLGHKKKDRMLKLAHEQRLPVVLFAEGGGGRPGDVDADGVVVAGLDLATFAMFARLSGKVPVVGIVSGRCFAGNAVLLGCCDVIIAARNANIGMAGPVMIEGGGLGVFKPEDIGPVNVQTNNGVVDIAVADDAEAVTIARKYLSYFQGAIPRWEAADQHLLRNMVPEQRRYVYDVRVVIKTIADTDSFLELRPEFGPEMITGLIRIEGRPFGIIANNCKHQAGAIEAEGADKAARLMQLCNAHNLPMVSLVDTPGFMVGPEIEHRAQVRHICRMFVAGSHLSVPFFTVFLRRGYGLGAQAMAKGGFHEPFFAVAWPTGEFGGMGLEGAVRAGFKKELEAVKDPQEREALYEKLVALAYERGKAINMASYLEIDAVIDPADTRRWITEGLKAIPAERTEKAGHDFVDTW
;
A
#
# COMPACT_ATOMS: atom_id res chain seq x y z
N MET A 1 -38.14 15.92 42.47
CA MET A 1 -39.37 16.70 42.26
C MET A 1 -39.52 16.89 40.77
N CYS A 2 -40.58 16.29 40.29
CA CYS A 2 -41.54 16.67 39.26
C CYS A 2 -40.95 17.25 37.95
N GLY A 3 -41.22 16.81 36.80
CA GLY A 3 -42.33 15.98 36.27
C GLY A 3 -42.76 16.54 34.93
N LEU A 4 -43.24 15.66 34.10
CA LEU A 4 -44.15 15.85 32.99
C LEU A 4 -43.63 15.94 31.55
N SER A 5 -43.82 14.79 30.94
CA SER A 5 -44.13 14.48 29.56
C SER A 5 -45.06 15.44 28.82
N ARG A 6 -44.85 15.60 27.51
CA ARG A 6 -45.94 15.57 26.52
C ARG A 6 -45.41 15.27 25.13
N GLY A 7 -45.93 14.19 24.54
CA GLY A 7 -45.75 13.85 23.14
C GLY A 7 -46.63 14.74 22.24
N LEU A 8 -46.23 14.84 21.00
CA LEU A 8 -47.06 15.28 19.88
C LEU A 8 -46.76 14.37 18.68
N ALA A 9 -47.71 13.53 18.38
CA ALA A 9 -47.85 12.81 17.14
C ALA A 9 -48.26 13.78 16.04
N TYR A 10 -47.59 13.77 14.90
CA TYR A 10 -48.11 14.34 13.66
C TYR A 10 -48.27 13.23 12.63
N HIS A 11 -49.53 12.92 12.37
CA HIS A 11 -50.01 12.28 11.15
C HIS A 11 -49.89 13.29 10.00
N SER A 12 -49.32 12.93 8.89
CA SER A 12 -49.59 13.56 7.62
C SER A 12 -49.63 12.52 6.49
N GLN A 13 -50.71 12.56 5.83
CA GLN A 13 -51.19 11.79 4.69
C GLN A 13 -50.26 11.95 3.48
N LEU A 14 -50.06 10.84 2.75
CA LEU A 14 -49.52 10.79 1.41
C LEU A 14 -50.58 11.20 0.38
N PRO A 15 -50.22 11.94 -0.68
CA PRO A 15 -50.96 11.95 -1.91
C PRO A 15 -50.40 10.92 -2.91
N SER A 16 -51.34 10.17 -3.46
CA SER A 16 -51.18 9.21 -4.56
C SER A 16 -50.83 9.88 -5.89
N GLY A 17 -49.94 9.24 -6.64
CA GLY A 17 -49.97 9.26 -8.10
C GLY A 17 -48.80 9.96 -8.76
N GLN A 18 -47.77 9.19 -9.15
CA GLN A 18 -47.06 9.39 -10.42
C GLN A 18 -46.42 8.06 -10.86
N ASN A 19 -46.64 7.77 -12.13
CA ASN A 19 -46.36 6.54 -12.85
C ASN A 19 -44.93 6.03 -12.78
N ASP A 20 -44.84 4.76 -12.45
CA ASP A 20 -43.61 3.97 -12.38
C ASP A 20 -43.21 3.48 -13.79
N LEU A 21 -42.52 4.34 -14.55
CA LEU A 21 -41.92 3.99 -15.86
C LEU A 21 -40.54 3.28 -15.70
N SER A 22 -39.98 3.29 -14.51
CA SER A 22 -38.66 2.68 -14.22
C SER A 22 -38.76 1.16 -14.03
N ALA A 23 -39.85 0.65 -13.52
CA ALA A 23 -40.07 -0.79 -13.31
C ALA A 23 -40.32 -1.56 -14.62
N LEU A 24 -40.90 -0.89 -15.63
CA LEU A 24 -41.21 -1.53 -16.93
C LEU A 24 -39.94 -1.72 -17.79
N VAL A 25 -38.95 -0.86 -17.66
CA VAL A 25 -37.68 -0.95 -18.42
C VAL A 25 -36.79 -2.07 -17.86
N ILE A 26 -36.81 -2.32 -16.55
CA ILE A 26 -36.02 -3.40 -15.92
C ILE A 26 -36.60 -4.79 -16.27
N ILE A 27 -37.91 -4.92 -16.40
CA ILE A 27 -38.58 -6.20 -16.75
C ILE A 27 -38.36 -6.53 -18.25
N LEU A 28 -38.28 -5.55 -19.13
CA LEU A 28 -38.00 -5.78 -20.55
C LEU A 28 -36.53 -6.14 -20.85
N LEU A 29 -35.59 -5.69 -20.01
CA LEU A 29 -34.17 -6.08 -20.12
C LEU A 29 -33.89 -7.46 -19.53
N ALA A 30 -34.61 -7.89 -18.50
CA ALA A 30 -34.46 -9.22 -17.90
C ALA A 30 -35.00 -10.35 -18.80
N ASN A 31 -36.06 -10.12 -19.57
CA ASN A 31 -36.63 -11.14 -20.47
C ASN A 31 -35.80 -11.38 -21.74
N ASN A 32 -35.02 -10.41 -22.19
CA ASN A 32 -34.12 -10.61 -23.34
C ASN A 32 -32.83 -11.36 -22.98
N TYR A 33 -32.45 -11.41 -21.70
CA TYR A 33 -31.27 -12.18 -21.26
C TYR A 33 -31.58 -13.69 -21.05
N SER A 34 -32.81 -14.03 -20.70
CA SER A 34 -33.21 -15.44 -20.51
C SER A 34 -33.34 -16.22 -21.81
N HIS A 35 -33.73 -15.56 -22.92
CA HIS A 35 -33.82 -16.21 -24.24
C HIS A 35 -32.47 -16.55 -24.88
N ALA A 36 -31.41 -15.75 -24.58
CA ALA A 36 -30.05 -16.00 -25.10
C ALA A 36 -29.35 -17.19 -24.41
N ILE A 37 -29.76 -17.54 -23.16
CA ILE A 37 -29.18 -18.66 -22.41
C ILE A 37 -29.79 -20.01 -22.82
N GLU A 38 -31.07 -20.03 -23.19
CA GLU A 38 -31.75 -21.26 -23.65
C GLU A 38 -31.31 -21.70 -25.04
N GLU A 39 -31.04 -20.77 -25.97
CA GLU A 39 -30.48 -21.13 -27.29
C GLU A 39 -29.04 -21.66 -27.22
N GLY A 40 -28.23 -21.19 -26.27
CA GLY A 40 -26.87 -21.68 -26.07
C GLY A 40 -26.79 -23.12 -25.49
N GLN A 41 -27.82 -23.57 -24.76
CA GLN A 41 -27.86 -24.93 -24.21
C GLN A 41 -28.39 -25.99 -25.21
N HIS A 42 -29.23 -25.59 -26.16
CA HIS A 42 -29.72 -26.50 -27.21
C HIS A 42 -28.66 -26.82 -28.28
N MET A 43 -27.69 -25.95 -28.51
CA MET A 43 -26.59 -26.22 -29.47
C MET A 43 -25.51 -27.18 -28.92
N LYS A 44 -25.35 -27.35 -27.61
CA LYS A 44 -24.38 -28.29 -27.03
C LYS A 44 -24.87 -29.74 -26.96
N LYS A 45 -26.17 -30.01 -27.10
CA LYS A 45 -26.73 -31.36 -27.07
C LYS A 45 -26.84 -32.05 -28.45
N ARG A 46 -26.53 -31.36 -29.58
CA ARG A 46 -26.57 -31.91 -30.95
C ARG A 46 -25.22 -32.37 -31.52
N LYS A 47 -24.11 -32.30 -30.78
CA LYS A 47 -22.76 -32.68 -31.25
C LYS A 47 -22.26 -34.06 -30.79
N SER A 48 -23.10 -34.95 -30.29
CA SER A 48 -22.68 -36.25 -29.83
C SER A 48 -23.39 -37.44 -30.50
N LYS A 49 -23.83 -37.32 -31.70
CA LYS A 49 -24.26 -38.50 -32.52
C LYS A 49 -24.02 -38.09 -34.01
N ASP A 50 -22.91 -38.55 -34.56
CA ASP A 50 -22.67 -38.90 -35.94
C ASP A 50 -21.15 -38.88 -36.22
N GLU A 51 -20.48 -39.95 -35.79
CA GLU A 51 -19.21 -40.37 -36.37
C GLU A 51 -19.43 -41.73 -37.02
N ALA A 52 -19.68 -41.75 -38.28
CA ALA A 52 -19.31 -42.79 -39.25
C ALA A 52 -19.69 -42.36 -40.66
N GLY A 53 -18.71 -42.08 -41.50
CA GLY A 53 -18.95 -41.82 -42.92
C GLY A 53 -17.77 -41.15 -43.62
N VAL A 54 -16.86 -41.96 -44.18
CA VAL A 54 -15.77 -41.56 -45.09
C VAL A 54 -16.34 -40.94 -46.39
N GLY A 55 -15.87 -39.74 -46.77
CA GLY A 55 -16.20 -39.21 -48.11
C GLY A 55 -15.63 -37.84 -48.44
N LYS A 56 -14.50 -37.83 -49.15
CA LYS A 56 -14.02 -36.87 -50.15
C LYS A 56 -14.25 -35.37 -49.98
N GLY A 57 -13.12 -34.67 -49.91
CA GLY A 57 -12.79 -33.29 -50.19
C GLY A 57 -13.85 -32.33 -50.71
N SER A 58 -14.16 -31.33 -49.89
CA SER A 58 -14.78 -30.08 -50.34
C SER A 58 -13.95 -28.94 -49.76
N LYS A 59 -13.33 -28.16 -50.63
CA LYS A 59 -12.64 -26.91 -50.31
C LYS A 59 -13.64 -26.00 -49.58
N SER A 60 -13.40 -25.73 -48.29
CA SER A 60 -14.11 -24.68 -47.58
C SER A 60 -13.79 -23.35 -48.25
N LYS A 61 -14.76 -22.78 -48.92
CA LYS A 61 -14.74 -21.34 -49.25
C LYS A 61 -14.80 -20.59 -47.92
N ASP A 62 -13.72 -19.93 -47.56
CA ASP A 62 -13.76 -18.87 -46.58
C ASP A 62 -14.89 -17.92 -46.94
N ARG A 63 -15.98 -17.95 -46.21
CA ARG A 63 -16.97 -16.88 -46.26
C ARG A 63 -16.27 -15.65 -45.70
N GLN A 64 -15.74 -14.81 -46.58
CA GLN A 64 -15.52 -13.41 -46.30
C GLN A 64 -16.86 -12.86 -45.81
N VAL A 65 -16.96 -12.62 -44.47
CA VAL A 65 -18.04 -11.82 -43.92
C VAL A 65 -17.82 -10.43 -44.49
N ASP A 66 -18.60 -10.03 -45.50
CA ASP A 66 -18.67 -8.64 -45.98
C ASP A 66 -19.04 -7.81 -44.74
N ARG A 67 -18.04 -7.17 -44.16
CA ARG A 67 -18.28 -6.20 -43.07
C ARG A 67 -18.97 -5.01 -43.73
N GLU A 68 -20.23 -4.80 -43.41
CA GLU A 68 -20.93 -3.58 -43.80
C GLU A 68 -20.05 -2.37 -43.50
N PRO A 69 -20.00 -1.35 -44.36
CA PRO A 69 -19.20 -0.15 -44.13
C PRO A 69 -19.63 0.49 -42.83
N MET A 70 -18.64 0.82 -41.99
CA MET A 70 -18.88 1.45 -40.69
C MET A 70 -19.67 2.75 -40.88
N ARG A 71 -20.71 2.97 -40.09
CA ARG A 71 -21.50 4.20 -40.11
C ARG A 71 -20.60 5.41 -39.82
N ALA A 72 -20.89 6.54 -40.44
CA ALA A 72 -20.08 7.76 -40.34
C ALA A 72 -19.95 8.29 -38.89
N ASP A 73 -21.03 8.22 -38.09
CA ASP A 73 -21.04 8.62 -36.70
C ASP A 73 -20.11 7.74 -35.81
N LEU A 74 -20.12 6.43 -36.04
CA LEU A 74 -19.21 5.50 -35.37
C LEU A 74 -17.76 5.72 -35.83
N GLN A 75 -17.54 5.97 -37.11
CA GLN A 75 -16.22 6.26 -37.67
C GLN A 75 -15.61 7.53 -37.02
N GLU A 76 -16.40 8.58 -36.84
CA GLU A 76 -15.97 9.79 -36.12
C GLU A 76 -15.54 9.47 -34.66
N VAL A 77 -16.32 8.70 -33.94
CA VAL A 77 -16.01 8.32 -32.56
C VAL A 77 -14.70 7.50 -32.50
N VAL A 78 -14.55 6.50 -33.36
CA VAL A 78 -13.33 5.68 -33.47
C VAL A 78 -12.11 6.54 -33.79
N GLU A 79 -12.22 7.43 -34.76
CA GLU A 79 -11.12 8.35 -35.10
C GLU A 79 -10.76 9.27 -33.92
N ARG A 80 -11.75 9.83 -33.22
CA ARG A 80 -11.53 10.68 -32.05
C ARG A 80 -10.83 9.93 -30.91
N HIS A 81 -11.21 8.68 -30.64
CA HIS A 81 -10.53 7.84 -29.65
C HIS A 81 -9.09 7.53 -30.07
N SER A 82 -8.87 7.22 -31.35
CA SER A 82 -7.53 6.86 -31.85
C SER A 82 -6.49 7.98 -31.66
N ARG A 83 -6.90 9.25 -31.72
CA ARG A 83 -6.01 10.42 -31.57
C ARG A 83 -5.32 10.48 -30.20
N GLY A 84 -5.87 9.86 -29.18
CA GLY A 84 -5.27 9.75 -27.86
C GLY A 84 -4.25 8.62 -27.71
N LEU A 85 -4.12 7.74 -28.70
CA LEU A 85 -3.23 6.59 -28.64
C LEU A 85 -1.80 6.95 -29.06
N ASP A 86 -0.82 6.20 -28.56
CA ASP A 86 0.62 6.46 -28.79
C ASP A 86 0.98 6.36 -30.28
N GLU A 87 0.34 5.45 -31.02
CA GLU A 87 0.55 5.25 -32.47
C GLU A 87 0.21 6.50 -33.29
N ARG A 88 -0.69 7.35 -32.79
CA ARG A 88 -1.09 8.60 -33.44
C ARG A 88 -0.34 9.82 -32.92
N ARG A 89 0.57 9.61 -31.96
CA ARG A 89 1.33 10.69 -31.27
C ARG A 89 2.85 10.44 -31.25
N PRO A 90 3.48 10.08 -32.39
CA PRO A 90 4.88 9.66 -32.42
C PRO A 90 5.86 10.69 -31.89
N GLU A 91 5.59 11.99 -32.10
CA GLU A 91 6.46 13.06 -31.55
C GLU A 91 6.39 13.16 -30.01
N ALA A 92 5.20 12.95 -29.42
CA ALA A 92 5.01 12.94 -27.99
C ALA A 92 5.74 11.74 -27.36
N VAL A 93 5.62 10.56 -27.98
CA VAL A 93 6.36 9.36 -27.59
C VAL A 93 7.86 9.59 -27.70
N ALA A 94 8.34 10.15 -28.82
CA ALA A 94 9.77 10.44 -29.00
C ALA A 94 10.34 11.42 -27.95
N ARG A 95 9.55 12.44 -27.56
CA ARG A 95 9.94 13.34 -26.45
C ARG A 95 10.07 12.58 -25.13
N ARG A 96 9.13 11.69 -24.83
CA ARG A 96 9.14 10.88 -23.61
C ARG A 96 10.38 9.96 -23.54
N ARG A 97 10.75 9.35 -24.67
CA ARG A 97 11.95 8.51 -24.81
C ARG A 97 13.26 9.27 -24.54
N LYS A 98 13.32 10.57 -24.81
CA LYS A 98 14.52 11.38 -24.52
C LYS A 98 14.86 11.43 -23.02
N THR A 99 13.87 11.25 -22.16
CA THR A 99 14.06 11.19 -20.70
C THR A 99 14.15 9.76 -20.18
N ASN A 100 14.31 8.78 -21.08
CA ASN A 100 14.36 7.35 -20.78
C ASN A 100 13.13 6.85 -19.99
N GLN A 101 11.95 7.41 -20.30
CA GLN A 101 10.69 7.08 -19.65
C GLN A 101 9.72 6.44 -20.64
N ARG A 102 8.84 5.60 -20.13
CA ARG A 102 7.72 4.98 -20.87
C ARG A 102 6.57 5.98 -21.02
N THR A 103 5.70 5.73 -21.98
CA THR A 103 4.42 6.45 -22.02
C THR A 103 3.52 5.94 -20.91
N ILE A 104 2.57 6.77 -20.51
CA ILE A 104 1.61 6.34 -19.50
C ILE A 104 0.70 5.19 -20.01
N ARG A 105 0.44 5.13 -21.30
CA ARG A 105 -0.35 4.04 -21.91
C ARG A 105 0.39 2.71 -21.87
N GLU A 106 1.69 2.70 -22.04
CA GLU A 106 2.52 1.51 -21.87
C GLU A 106 2.47 1.01 -20.42
N ASN A 107 2.58 1.92 -19.45
CA ASN A 107 2.49 1.57 -18.03
C ASN A 107 1.12 1.01 -17.65
N ILE A 108 0.03 1.60 -18.14
CA ILE A 108 -1.33 1.09 -17.94
C ILE A 108 -1.51 -0.29 -18.60
N LYS A 109 -0.98 -0.48 -19.80
CA LYS A 109 -1.06 -1.76 -20.50
C LYS A 109 -0.39 -2.89 -19.73
N ASP A 110 0.79 -2.63 -19.16
CA ASP A 110 1.51 -3.61 -18.36
C ASP A 110 0.89 -3.85 -16.97
N LEU A 111 0.29 -2.81 -16.39
CA LEU A 111 -0.40 -2.92 -15.11
C LEU A 111 -1.68 -3.76 -15.23
N CYS A 112 -2.43 -3.54 -16.32
CA CYS A 112 -3.73 -4.15 -16.54
C CYS A 112 -3.59 -5.35 -17.49
N ASP A 113 -3.91 -6.54 -17.09
CA ASP A 113 -3.82 -7.79 -17.87
C ASP A 113 -4.56 -7.76 -19.24
N GLY A 114 -4.39 -6.66 -19.99
CA GLY A 114 -5.00 -6.40 -21.30
C GLY A 114 -6.42 -5.85 -21.26
N HIS A 115 -7.00 -5.64 -20.09
CA HIS A 115 -8.38 -5.16 -19.93
C HIS A 115 -8.42 -3.82 -19.20
N PHE A 116 -8.58 -2.73 -19.94
CA PHE A 116 -8.71 -1.39 -19.40
C PHE A 116 -9.90 -0.68 -20.06
N MET A 117 -10.88 -0.29 -19.26
CA MET A 117 -12.05 0.47 -19.67
C MET A 117 -11.82 1.95 -19.35
N GLU A 118 -11.41 2.73 -20.35
CA GLU A 118 -11.10 4.16 -20.21
C GLU A 118 -12.37 5.01 -20.12
N TYR A 119 -12.40 5.93 -19.16
CA TYR A 119 -13.45 6.93 -18.98
C TYR A 119 -12.98 8.32 -19.43
N GLY A 120 -13.85 9.03 -20.15
CA GLY A 120 -13.59 10.42 -20.54
C GLY A 120 -12.41 10.60 -21.50
N ALA A 121 -12.12 9.60 -22.35
CA ALA A 121 -11.06 9.66 -23.36
C ALA A 121 -11.23 10.83 -24.35
N LEU A 122 -12.46 11.25 -24.61
CA LEU A 122 -12.80 12.35 -25.54
C LEU A 122 -12.73 13.75 -24.91
N ALA A 123 -12.42 13.86 -23.60
CA ALA A 123 -12.20 15.15 -22.96
C ALA A 123 -10.96 15.84 -23.56
N VAL A 124 -11.00 17.16 -23.60
CA VAL A 124 -9.87 18.00 -24.04
C VAL A 124 -9.71 19.15 -23.04
N ALA A 125 -8.58 19.86 -23.07
CA ALA A 125 -8.37 21.00 -22.17
C ALA A 125 -9.46 22.08 -22.34
N ALA A 126 -9.83 22.76 -21.26
CA ALA A 126 -10.84 23.82 -21.24
C ALA A 126 -10.28 25.14 -21.83
N GLN A 127 -9.82 25.09 -23.09
CA GLN A 127 -9.12 26.17 -23.79
C GLN A 127 -9.75 26.51 -25.15
N ARG A 128 -11.06 26.29 -25.32
CA ARG A 128 -11.77 26.52 -26.59
C ARG A 128 -11.78 27.98 -27.03
N GLN A 129 -11.67 28.91 -26.10
CA GLN A 129 -11.53 30.35 -26.40
C GLN A 129 -10.16 30.72 -27.01
N ARG A 130 -9.15 29.84 -26.86
CA ARG A 130 -7.77 30.08 -27.33
C ARG A 130 -7.34 29.16 -28.47
N ARG A 131 -8.01 28.00 -28.65
CA ARG A 131 -7.60 26.94 -29.57
C ARG A 131 -8.79 26.37 -30.32
N THR A 132 -8.55 25.90 -31.52
CA THR A 132 -9.57 25.16 -32.31
C THR A 132 -9.81 23.77 -31.69
N MET A 133 -10.97 23.16 -31.96
CA MET A 133 -11.25 21.80 -31.49
C MET A 133 -10.30 20.77 -32.10
N GLU A 134 -9.83 20.98 -33.32
CA GLU A 134 -8.84 20.09 -33.94
C GLU A 134 -7.51 20.15 -33.16
N ASP A 135 -7.05 21.35 -32.85
CA ASP A 135 -5.83 21.59 -32.06
C ASP A 135 -5.94 20.98 -30.65
N LEU A 136 -7.08 21.19 -29.96
CA LEU A 136 -7.32 20.60 -28.64
C LEU A 136 -7.36 19.07 -28.69
N THR A 137 -8.03 18.50 -29.67
CA THR A 137 -8.15 17.04 -29.82
C THR A 137 -6.80 16.37 -30.07
N SER A 138 -5.92 17.00 -30.85
CA SER A 138 -4.60 16.48 -31.17
C SER A 138 -3.57 16.70 -30.04
N LYS A 139 -3.60 17.87 -29.38
CA LYS A 139 -2.57 18.27 -28.41
C LYS A 139 -2.94 18.02 -26.95
N THR A 140 -4.25 17.90 -26.64
CA THR A 140 -4.73 17.72 -25.26
C THR A 140 -5.70 16.55 -25.09
N PRO A 141 -5.38 15.36 -25.67
CA PRO A 141 -6.26 14.21 -25.56
C PRO A 141 -6.48 13.83 -24.09
N ALA A 142 -7.69 13.41 -23.77
CA ALA A 142 -8.14 13.01 -22.43
C ALA A 142 -7.95 14.10 -21.37
N ASP A 143 -7.71 15.37 -21.75
CA ASP A 143 -7.30 16.49 -20.86
C ASP A 143 -6.04 16.18 -20.04
N GLY A 144 -5.14 15.32 -20.54
CA GLY A 144 -3.92 14.91 -19.86
C GLY A 144 -4.11 13.97 -18.67
N VAL A 145 -5.32 13.42 -18.49
CA VAL A 145 -5.61 12.44 -17.44
C VAL A 145 -6.27 11.21 -18.09
N ILE A 146 -5.56 10.08 -18.09
CA ILE A 146 -6.10 8.79 -18.48
C ILE A 146 -6.63 8.12 -17.22
N ALA A 147 -7.91 7.78 -17.21
CA ALA A 147 -8.53 7.20 -16.03
C ALA A 147 -9.57 6.14 -16.42
N GLY A 148 -9.70 5.10 -15.61
CA GLY A 148 -10.60 4.01 -15.91
C GLY A 148 -10.48 2.83 -14.96
N ILE A 149 -11.17 1.75 -15.28
CA ILE A 149 -11.17 0.51 -14.51
C ILE A 149 -10.39 -0.54 -15.30
N GLY A 150 -9.35 -1.10 -14.68
CA GLY A 150 -8.54 -2.18 -15.23
C GLY A 150 -8.62 -3.46 -14.40
N GLN A 151 -8.05 -4.54 -14.94
CA GLN A 151 -7.80 -5.78 -14.20
C GLN A 151 -6.33 -5.86 -13.83
N VAL A 152 -6.04 -6.20 -12.57
CA VAL A 152 -4.66 -6.37 -12.07
C VAL A 152 -4.55 -7.73 -11.41
N ASN A 153 -3.54 -8.53 -11.81
CA ASN A 153 -3.29 -9.88 -11.29
C ASN A 153 -4.41 -10.90 -11.58
N GLY A 154 -5.07 -10.79 -12.74
CA GLY A 154 -6.15 -11.69 -13.15
C GLY A 154 -5.75 -13.16 -13.30
N SER A 155 -4.45 -13.44 -13.49
CA SER A 155 -3.91 -14.80 -13.50
C SER A 155 -3.81 -15.45 -12.12
N LEU A 156 -3.84 -14.64 -11.03
CA LEU A 156 -3.65 -15.10 -9.66
C LEU A 156 -4.95 -15.12 -8.85
N PHE A 157 -5.89 -14.23 -9.17
CA PHE A 157 -7.09 -14.01 -8.35
C PHE A 157 -8.36 -14.02 -9.20
N GLY A 158 -9.52 -14.29 -8.56
CA GLY A 158 -10.82 -14.29 -9.21
C GLY A 158 -11.27 -12.90 -9.67
N GLU A 159 -12.23 -12.86 -10.61
CA GLU A 159 -12.72 -11.63 -11.25
C GLU A 159 -13.27 -10.58 -10.27
N ASP A 160 -13.76 -11.01 -9.12
CA ASP A 160 -14.27 -10.18 -8.04
C ASP A 160 -13.18 -9.36 -7.31
N LYS A 161 -11.90 -9.77 -7.43
CA LYS A 161 -10.77 -9.20 -6.70
C LYS A 161 -9.76 -8.45 -7.55
N VAL A 162 -9.89 -8.53 -8.88
CA VAL A 162 -8.87 -7.99 -9.80
C VAL A 162 -9.20 -6.60 -10.32
N ARG A 163 -10.38 -6.08 -10.06
CA ARG A 163 -10.78 -4.75 -10.53
C ARG A 163 -10.06 -3.66 -9.75
N CYS A 164 -9.48 -2.72 -10.47
CA CYS A 164 -8.70 -1.61 -9.93
C CYS A 164 -9.06 -0.32 -10.67
N MET A 165 -9.22 0.78 -9.94
CA MET A 165 -9.33 2.13 -10.49
C MET A 165 -7.94 2.65 -10.81
N ILE A 166 -7.71 3.10 -12.04
CA ILE A 166 -6.46 3.69 -12.48
C ILE A 166 -6.70 5.16 -12.79
N ILE A 167 -5.85 6.02 -12.23
CA ILE A 167 -5.82 7.46 -12.50
C ILE A 167 -4.39 7.81 -12.86
N ALA A 168 -4.17 8.31 -14.07
CA ALA A 168 -2.83 8.47 -14.60
C ALA A 168 -2.66 9.81 -15.33
N TYR A 169 -1.66 10.58 -14.94
CA TYR A 169 -1.31 11.82 -15.61
C TYR A 169 -0.42 11.55 -16.83
N ASP A 170 -0.83 12.05 -17.98
CA ASP A 170 -0.01 12.03 -19.19
C ASP A 170 0.89 13.28 -19.23
N TYR A 171 2.13 13.13 -18.84
CA TYR A 171 3.11 14.22 -18.84
C TYR A 171 3.32 14.82 -20.25
N THR A 172 3.06 14.06 -21.31
CA THR A 172 3.16 14.55 -22.69
C THR A 172 2.08 15.57 -23.06
N VAL A 173 1.03 15.66 -22.22
CA VAL A 173 -0.06 16.63 -22.37
C VAL A 173 0.10 17.73 -21.33
N LEU A 174 0.51 18.92 -21.77
CA LEU A 174 0.65 20.11 -20.93
C LEU A 174 1.43 19.84 -19.63
N ALA A 175 2.51 19.04 -19.71
CA ALA A 175 3.39 18.64 -18.62
C ALA A 175 2.66 18.03 -17.40
N GLY A 176 1.60 17.27 -17.63
CA GLY A 176 0.83 16.60 -16.57
C GLY A 176 0.14 17.56 -15.60
N THR A 177 -0.07 18.84 -15.99
CA THR A 177 -0.76 19.81 -15.15
C THR A 177 -2.24 19.50 -15.00
N GLN A 178 -2.79 19.84 -13.83
CA GLN A 178 -4.19 19.55 -13.49
C GLN A 178 -5.13 20.59 -14.11
N GLY A 179 -5.91 20.17 -15.11
CA GLY A 179 -6.90 20.98 -15.79
C GLY A 179 -8.30 20.85 -15.20
N PHE A 180 -9.18 21.79 -15.55
CA PHE A 180 -10.57 21.84 -15.07
C PHE A 180 -11.37 20.56 -15.38
N LEU A 181 -11.31 20.06 -16.62
CA LEU A 181 -11.99 18.82 -17.00
C LEU A 181 -11.28 17.58 -16.44
N GLY A 182 -9.97 17.64 -16.24
CA GLY A 182 -9.20 16.63 -15.54
C GLY A 182 -9.66 16.43 -14.10
N HIS A 183 -9.98 17.52 -13.37
CA HIS A 183 -10.58 17.43 -12.02
C HIS A 183 -11.96 16.77 -12.06
N LYS A 184 -12.87 17.21 -12.94
CA LYS A 184 -14.20 16.60 -13.09
C LYS A 184 -14.12 15.10 -13.38
N LYS A 185 -13.18 14.70 -14.22
CA LYS A 185 -12.93 13.28 -14.52
C LYS A 185 -12.46 12.51 -13.29
N LYS A 186 -11.44 13.04 -12.58
CA LYS A 186 -10.94 12.41 -11.34
C LYS A 186 -12.05 12.29 -10.29
N ASP A 187 -12.81 13.35 -10.06
CA ASP A 187 -13.91 13.34 -9.07
C ASP A 187 -14.93 12.24 -9.39
N ARG A 188 -15.27 12.06 -10.68
CA ARG A 188 -16.14 10.95 -11.11
C ARG A 188 -15.52 9.59 -10.83
N MET A 189 -14.23 9.41 -11.09
CA MET A 189 -13.52 8.13 -10.86
C MET A 189 -13.34 7.86 -9.36
N LEU A 190 -12.99 8.86 -8.58
CA LEU A 190 -12.84 8.73 -7.11
C LEU A 190 -14.17 8.39 -6.43
N LYS A 191 -15.28 8.96 -6.90
CA LYS A 191 -16.61 8.57 -6.45
C LYS A 191 -16.87 7.09 -6.71
N LEU A 192 -16.61 6.59 -7.92
CA LEU A 192 -16.75 5.18 -8.25
C LEU A 192 -15.84 4.29 -7.42
N ALA A 193 -14.56 4.67 -7.25
CA ALA A 193 -13.61 3.91 -6.45
C ALA A 193 -14.09 3.76 -5.00
N HIS A 194 -14.61 4.83 -4.41
CA HIS A 194 -15.14 4.83 -3.05
C HIS A 194 -16.43 3.97 -2.93
N GLU A 195 -17.40 4.17 -3.83
CA GLU A 195 -18.69 3.46 -3.82
C GLU A 195 -18.54 1.96 -4.08
N GLN A 196 -17.66 1.59 -5.03
CA GLN A 196 -17.42 0.21 -5.45
C GLN A 196 -16.25 -0.46 -4.70
N ARG A 197 -15.60 0.25 -3.76
CA ARG A 197 -14.45 -0.22 -2.99
C ARG A 197 -13.32 -0.75 -3.89
N LEU A 198 -13.01 -0.03 -4.97
CA LEU A 198 -11.94 -0.39 -5.89
C LEU A 198 -10.58 0.09 -5.36
N PRO A 199 -9.56 -0.76 -5.28
CA PRO A 199 -8.18 -0.31 -5.11
C PRO A 199 -7.83 0.75 -6.15
N VAL A 200 -6.95 1.70 -5.80
CA VAL A 200 -6.56 2.79 -6.69
C VAL A 200 -5.07 2.73 -7.01
N VAL A 201 -4.71 2.84 -8.29
CA VAL A 201 -3.34 3.13 -8.72
C VAL A 201 -3.31 4.52 -9.35
N LEU A 202 -2.52 5.40 -8.73
CA LEU A 202 -2.26 6.75 -9.18
C LEU A 202 -0.86 6.83 -9.82
N PHE A 203 -0.77 7.11 -11.12
CA PHE A 203 0.48 7.55 -11.73
C PHE A 203 0.55 9.08 -11.61
N ALA A 204 1.34 9.55 -10.64
CA ALA A 204 1.43 10.95 -10.26
C ALA A 204 2.64 11.60 -10.93
N GLU A 205 2.41 12.34 -12.00
CA GLU A 205 3.45 13.09 -12.68
C GLU A 205 2.88 14.42 -13.17
N GLY A 206 3.51 15.55 -12.83
CA GLY A 206 3.08 16.85 -13.32
C GLY A 206 3.38 18.02 -12.39
N GLY A 207 3.11 19.21 -12.89
CA GLY A 207 3.48 20.50 -12.28
C GLY A 207 2.43 21.16 -11.39
N GLY A 208 1.36 20.46 -11.01
CA GLY A 208 0.27 21.07 -10.23
C GLY A 208 -0.83 21.69 -11.10
N GLY A 209 -1.51 22.74 -10.61
CA GLY A 209 -2.62 23.39 -11.30
C GLY A 209 -2.23 23.98 -12.66
N ARG A 210 -3.14 23.92 -13.62
CA ARG A 210 -2.94 24.41 -15.00
C ARG A 210 -3.42 25.85 -15.12
N PRO A 211 -2.52 26.83 -15.33
CA PRO A 211 -2.95 28.16 -15.75
C PRO A 211 -3.38 28.10 -17.23
N GLY A 212 -4.46 28.79 -17.55
CA GLY A 212 -4.88 28.97 -18.96
C GLY A 212 -6.04 28.13 -19.45
N ASP A 213 -6.73 27.43 -18.57
CA ASP A 213 -8.02 26.79 -18.86
C ASP A 213 -9.14 27.86 -18.87
N VAL A 214 -9.03 28.82 -19.80
CA VAL A 214 -9.84 30.06 -19.89
C VAL A 214 -11.33 29.84 -20.08
N ASP A 215 -11.76 28.66 -20.52
CA ASP A 215 -13.20 28.34 -20.61
C ASP A 215 -13.85 28.28 -19.21
N ALA A 216 -13.04 28.17 -18.16
CA ALA A 216 -13.51 28.15 -16.79
C ALA A 216 -13.54 29.55 -16.14
N ASP A 217 -12.94 30.58 -16.75
CA ASP A 217 -12.79 31.92 -16.17
C ASP A 217 -14.13 32.58 -15.76
N GLY A 218 -15.24 32.22 -16.41
CA GLY A 218 -16.57 32.71 -16.07
C GLY A 218 -17.27 32.02 -14.89
N VAL A 219 -16.73 30.89 -14.41
CA VAL A 219 -17.34 30.05 -13.36
C VAL A 219 -16.39 29.73 -12.21
N VAL A 220 -15.11 30.07 -12.35
CA VAL A 220 -14.06 29.80 -11.36
C VAL A 220 -13.22 31.06 -11.16
N VAL A 221 -13.12 31.55 -9.92
CA VAL A 221 -12.30 32.73 -9.59
C VAL A 221 -10.89 32.29 -9.13
N ALA A 222 -10.81 31.49 -8.10
CA ALA A 222 -9.53 31.08 -7.50
C ALA A 222 -9.16 29.61 -7.81
N GLY A 223 -10.08 28.82 -8.36
CA GLY A 223 -9.85 27.40 -8.63
C GLY A 223 -9.68 26.53 -7.39
N LEU A 224 -10.20 26.96 -6.24
CA LEU A 224 -10.05 26.26 -4.95
C LEU A 224 -11.28 25.43 -4.54
N ASP A 225 -12.41 25.62 -5.22
CA ASP A 225 -13.60 24.77 -5.02
C ASP A 225 -13.44 23.45 -5.79
N LEU A 226 -12.59 22.58 -5.27
CA LEU A 226 -12.23 21.30 -5.86
C LEU A 226 -12.44 20.16 -4.85
N ALA A 227 -13.32 19.24 -5.17
CA ALA A 227 -13.59 18.08 -4.32
C ALA A 227 -12.47 17.01 -4.38
N THR A 228 -11.65 17.00 -5.43
CA THR A 228 -10.67 15.96 -5.77
C THR A 228 -9.80 15.54 -4.59
N PHE A 229 -9.20 16.51 -3.88
CA PHE A 229 -8.26 16.21 -2.79
C PHE A 229 -8.96 15.53 -1.61
N ALA A 230 -10.11 16.08 -1.19
CA ALA A 230 -10.90 15.49 -0.11
C ALA A 230 -11.44 14.10 -0.50
N MET A 231 -11.89 13.92 -1.74
CA MET A 231 -12.38 12.64 -2.24
C MET A 231 -11.27 11.60 -2.31
N PHE A 232 -10.06 11.99 -2.74
CA PHE A 232 -8.91 11.10 -2.77
C PHE A 232 -8.48 10.69 -1.35
N ALA A 233 -8.32 11.64 -0.45
CA ALA A 233 -7.95 11.38 0.94
C ALA A 233 -8.95 10.47 1.68
N ARG A 234 -10.25 10.54 1.35
CA ARG A 234 -11.28 9.65 1.93
C ARG A 234 -11.13 8.17 1.55
N LEU A 235 -10.31 7.84 0.56
CA LEU A 235 -10.01 6.46 0.18
C LEU A 235 -9.07 5.79 1.18
N SER A 236 -8.26 6.57 1.94
CA SER A 236 -7.35 6.07 2.95
C SER A 236 -8.07 5.14 3.93
N GLY A 237 -7.53 3.95 4.15
CA GLY A 237 -8.11 2.91 5.00
C GLY A 237 -9.40 2.26 4.47
N LYS A 238 -9.93 2.69 3.32
CA LYS A 238 -11.13 2.10 2.70
C LYS A 238 -10.78 1.13 1.57
N VAL A 239 -9.77 1.46 0.81
CA VAL A 239 -9.23 0.65 -0.30
C VAL A 239 -7.70 0.85 -0.36
N PRO A 240 -6.92 -0.14 -0.83
CA PRO A 240 -5.50 0.07 -1.08
C PRO A 240 -5.26 1.16 -2.11
N VAL A 241 -4.35 2.09 -1.83
CA VAL A 241 -4.02 3.21 -2.70
C VAL A 241 -2.52 3.23 -3.01
N VAL A 242 -2.16 3.01 -4.26
CA VAL A 242 -0.77 2.94 -4.74
C VAL A 242 -0.43 4.19 -5.54
N GLY A 243 0.62 4.90 -5.15
CA GLY A 243 1.20 6.01 -5.89
C GLY A 243 2.45 5.58 -6.65
N ILE A 244 2.51 5.86 -7.95
CA ILE A 244 3.69 5.64 -8.79
C ILE A 244 4.15 6.98 -9.34
N VAL A 245 5.46 7.24 -9.28
CA VAL A 245 6.06 8.44 -9.83
C VAL A 245 7.36 8.11 -10.57
N SER A 246 7.46 8.59 -11.82
CA SER A 246 8.62 8.34 -12.70
C SER A 246 9.21 9.62 -13.28
N GLY A 247 8.94 10.76 -12.69
CA GLY A 247 9.40 12.06 -13.15
C GLY A 247 9.10 13.13 -12.13
N ARG A 248 8.74 14.32 -12.59
CA ARG A 248 8.49 15.47 -11.72
C ARG A 248 7.05 15.42 -11.20
N CYS A 249 6.90 15.45 -9.88
CA CYS A 249 5.61 15.46 -9.21
C CYS A 249 5.57 16.60 -8.19
N PHE A 250 4.87 17.69 -8.54
CA PHE A 250 4.84 18.91 -7.72
C PHE A 250 3.41 19.37 -7.40
N ALA A 251 3.28 20.15 -6.32
CA ALA A 251 2.06 20.79 -5.88
C ALA A 251 0.87 19.82 -5.74
N GLY A 252 -0.26 20.06 -6.38
CA GLY A 252 -1.46 19.24 -6.26
C GLY A 252 -1.25 17.76 -6.67
N ASN A 253 -0.33 17.48 -7.61
CA ASN A 253 0.03 16.10 -7.96
C ASN A 253 0.77 15.42 -6.79
N ALA A 254 1.66 16.14 -6.10
CA ALA A 254 2.37 15.64 -4.93
C ALA A 254 1.44 15.47 -3.71
N VAL A 255 0.42 16.32 -3.55
CA VAL A 255 -0.60 16.13 -2.49
C VAL A 255 -1.36 14.82 -2.68
N LEU A 256 -1.80 14.53 -3.90
CA LEU A 256 -2.47 13.25 -4.19
C LEU A 256 -1.53 12.06 -3.94
N LEU A 257 -0.27 12.17 -4.40
CA LEU A 257 0.75 11.15 -4.17
C LEU A 257 1.00 10.91 -2.68
N GLY A 258 1.13 11.98 -1.88
CA GLY A 258 1.35 11.89 -0.42
C GLY A 258 0.18 11.28 0.36
N CYS A 259 -1.03 11.23 -0.22
CA CYS A 259 -2.18 10.55 0.37
C CYS A 259 -2.24 9.05 0.04
N CYS A 260 -1.28 8.50 -0.71
CA CYS A 260 -1.25 7.07 -1.03
C CYS A 260 -0.72 6.23 0.14
N ASP A 261 -1.14 4.97 0.21
CA ASP A 261 -0.65 4.01 1.21
C ASP A 261 0.82 3.63 0.96
N VAL A 262 1.21 3.56 -0.30
CA VAL A 262 2.59 3.28 -0.73
C VAL A 262 2.97 4.19 -1.88
N ILE A 263 4.18 4.74 -1.83
CA ILE A 263 4.78 5.54 -2.90
C ILE A 263 5.95 4.77 -3.51
N ILE A 264 5.81 4.42 -4.79
CA ILE A 264 6.84 3.74 -5.59
C ILE A 264 7.43 4.77 -6.54
N ALA A 265 8.71 5.07 -6.39
CA ALA A 265 9.38 6.12 -7.15
C ALA A 265 10.54 5.58 -7.99
N ALA A 266 10.55 5.89 -9.29
CA ALA A 266 11.71 5.65 -10.14
C ALA A 266 12.85 6.61 -9.78
N ARG A 267 14.11 6.17 -9.99
CA ARG A 267 15.33 6.92 -9.55
C ARG A 267 15.42 8.34 -10.06
N ASN A 268 14.77 8.65 -11.17
CA ASN A 268 14.75 9.99 -11.78
C ASN A 268 13.57 10.86 -11.32
N ALA A 269 12.80 10.40 -10.33
CA ALA A 269 11.66 11.16 -9.83
C ALA A 269 12.08 12.28 -8.88
N ASN A 270 11.27 13.35 -8.89
CA ASN A 270 11.38 14.49 -7.98
C ASN A 270 9.99 14.76 -7.39
N ILE A 271 9.90 14.84 -6.08
CA ILE A 271 8.64 15.00 -5.37
C ILE A 271 8.74 16.21 -4.45
N GLY A 272 7.87 17.20 -4.64
CA GLY A 272 7.87 18.40 -3.79
C GLY A 272 6.56 19.16 -3.80
N MET A 273 6.33 19.94 -2.76
CA MET A 273 5.10 20.76 -2.62
C MET A 273 5.02 21.90 -3.63
N ALA A 274 6.15 22.35 -4.16
CA ALA A 274 6.22 23.40 -5.17
C ALA A 274 7.28 23.08 -6.22
N GLY A 275 6.99 23.40 -7.48
CA GLY A 275 7.99 23.39 -8.54
C GLY A 275 8.81 24.69 -8.57
N PRO A 276 9.89 24.76 -9.40
CA PRO A 276 10.81 25.90 -9.46
C PRO A 276 10.12 27.25 -9.62
N VAL A 277 9.14 27.34 -10.51
CA VAL A 277 8.43 28.60 -10.82
C VAL A 277 7.69 29.17 -9.59
N MET A 278 7.11 28.31 -8.75
CA MET A 278 6.44 28.77 -7.54
C MET A 278 7.43 29.19 -6.46
N ILE A 279 8.57 28.52 -6.36
CA ILE A 279 9.63 28.86 -5.40
C ILE A 279 10.23 30.22 -5.77
N GLU A 280 10.55 30.43 -7.05
CA GLU A 280 11.05 31.69 -7.57
C GLU A 280 10.03 32.81 -7.40
N GLY A 281 8.76 32.58 -7.77
CA GLY A 281 7.67 33.55 -7.60
C GLY A 281 7.40 33.92 -6.14
N GLY A 282 7.70 33.03 -5.20
CA GLY A 282 7.66 33.30 -3.75
C GLY A 282 8.90 34.01 -3.20
N GLY A 283 9.88 34.35 -4.02
CA GLY A 283 11.12 35.00 -3.60
C GLY A 283 12.07 34.15 -2.79
N LEU A 284 11.93 32.79 -2.86
CA LEU A 284 12.71 31.84 -2.08
C LEU A 284 14.00 31.37 -2.79
N GLY A 285 14.28 31.90 -3.98
CA GLY A 285 15.45 31.58 -4.79
C GLY A 285 15.10 30.88 -6.10
N VAL A 286 16.15 30.64 -6.93
CA VAL A 286 16.04 29.97 -8.22
C VAL A 286 16.68 28.58 -8.10
N PHE A 287 15.92 27.53 -8.35
CA PHE A 287 16.35 26.15 -8.23
C PHE A 287 16.05 25.39 -9.52
N LYS A 288 16.87 24.37 -9.81
CA LYS A 288 16.56 23.41 -10.86
C LYS A 288 15.51 22.43 -10.36
N PRO A 289 14.65 21.88 -11.23
CA PRO A 289 13.68 20.85 -10.83
C PRO A 289 14.32 19.66 -10.11
N GLU A 290 15.52 19.27 -10.53
CA GLU A 290 16.28 18.15 -10.00
C GLU A 290 16.76 18.36 -8.56
N ASP A 291 16.85 19.61 -8.11
CA ASP A 291 17.26 19.95 -6.74
C ASP A 291 16.10 19.86 -5.74
N ILE A 292 14.86 19.75 -6.25
CA ILE A 292 13.65 19.76 -5.41
C ILE A 292 13.16 18.33 -5.16
N GLY A 293 13.39 17.83 -3.96
CA GLY A 293 12.93 16.53 -3.51
C GLY A 293 13.33 15.34 -4.40
N PRO A 294 14.61 15.16 -4.71
CA PRO A 294 15.07 13.99 -5.46
C PRO A 294 14.87 12.70 -4.64
N VAL A 295 14.71 11.57 -5.32
CA VAL A 295 14.35 10.27 -4.71
C VAL A 295 15.27 9.87 -3.55
N ASN A 296 16.58 10.09 -3.68
CA ASN A 296 17.54 9.77 -2.62
C ASN A 296 17.33 10.57 -1.32
N VAL A 297 16.75 11.77 -1.39
CA VAL A 297 16.33 12.54 -0.21
C VAL A 297 15.00 12.01 0.30
N GLN A 298 14.07 11.72 -0.61
CA GLN A 298 12.71 11.32 -0.27
C GLN A 298 12.59 9.86 0.24
N THR A 299 13.57 9.00 -0.04
CA THR A 299 13.69 7.67 0.59
C THR A 299 14.19 7.78 2.02
N ASN A 300 15.21 8.61 2.26
CA ASN A 300 15.80 8.78 3.58
C ASN A 300 14.87 9.47 4.59
N ASN A 301 13.98 10.35 4.12
CA ASN A 301 13.01 11.04 4.98
C ASN A 301 11.63 10.37 5.04
N GLY A 302 11.46 9.20 4.41
CA GLY A 302 10.25 8.40 4.52
C GLY A 302 9.10 8.77 3.59
N VAL A 303 9.26 9.75 2.68
CA VAL A 303 8.23 10.09 1.68
C VAL A 303 8.07 8.98 0.66
N VAL A 304 9.17 8.38 0.22
CA VAL A 304 9.17 7.25 -0.73
C VAL A 304 9.29 5.93 0.02
N ASP A 305 8.34 5.05 -0.20
CA ASP A 305 8.36 3.72 0.41
C ASP A 305 9.27 2.74 -0.34
N ILE A 306 9.27 2.80 -1.67
CA ILE A 306 10.07 1.88 -2.52
C ILE A 306 10.68 2.65 -3.68
N ALA A 307 12.02 2.72 -3.73
CA ALA A 307 12.75 3.23 -4.87
C ALA A 307 13.01 2.10 -5.88
N VAL A 308 12.79 2.37 -7.17
CA VAL A 308 12.94 1.42 -8.27
C VAL A 308 13.78 1.99 -9.40
N ALA A 309 14.28 1.14 -10.28
CA ALA A 309 15.15 1.57 -11.37
C ALA A 309 14.40 2.41 -12.42
N ASP A 310 13.18 1.99 -12.79
CA ASP A 310 12.40 2.57 -13.88
C ASP A 310 10.88 2.32 -13.76
N ASP A 311 10.13 2.77 -14.76
CA ASP A 311 8.68 2.62 -14.87
C ASP A 311 8.22 1.15 -14.87
N ALA A 312 8.96 0.26 -15.52
CA ALA A 312 8.59 -1.15 -15.66
C ALA A 312 8.67 -1.87 -14.30
N GLU A 313 9.74 -1.61 -13.57
CA GLU A 313 9.90 -2.13 -12.21
C GLU A 313 8.84 -1.54 -11.28
N ALA A 314 8.51 -0.23 -11.42
CA ALA A 314 7.45 0.40 -10.64
C ALA A 314 6.09 -0.29 -10.82
N VAL A 315 5.72 -0.64 -12.05
CA VAL A 315 4.50 -1.39 -12.36
C VAL A 315 4.55 -2.79 -11.74
N THR A 316 5.68 -3.48 -11.85
CA THR A 316 5.87 -4.82 -11.26
C THR A 316 5.68 -4.80 -9.75
N ILE A 317 6.28 -3.82 -9.06
CA ILE A 317 6.14 -3.65 -7.61
C ILE A 317 4.71 -3.27 -7.22
N ALA A 318 4.05 -2.40 -7.99
CA ALA A 318 2.65 -2.04 -7.75
C ALA A 318 1.72 -3.27 -7.85
N ARG A 319 1.91 -4.13 -8.85
CA ARG A 319 1.20 -5.41 -8.98
C ARG A 319 1.46 -6.32 -7.77
N LYS A 320 2.73 -6.43 -7.35
CA LYS A 320 3.11 -7.22 -6.17
C LYS A 320 2.46 -6.67 -4.91
N TYR A 321 2.50 -5.35 -4.68
CA TYR A 321 1.86 -4.72 -3.53
C TYR A 321 0.35 -4.97 -3.51
N LEU A 322 -0.36 -4.72 -4.60
CA LEU A 322 -1.80 -4.96 -4.70
C LEU A 322 -2.16 -6.42 -4.41
N SER A 323 -1.31 -7.37 -4.81
CA SER A 323 -1.59 -8.79 -4.60
C SER A 323 -1.83 -9.15 -3.14
N TYR A 324 -1.18 -8.47 -2.18
CA TYR A 324 -1.37 -8.75 -0.75
C TYR A 324 -2.78 -8.42 -0.25
N PHE A 325 -3.49 -7.53 -0.94
CA PHE A 325 -4.86 -7.13 -0.59
C PHE A 325 -5.93 -7.89 -1.40
N GLN A 326 -5.52 -8.68 -2.38
CA GLN A 326 -6.42 -9.47 -3.22
C GLN A 326 -6.69 -10.89 -2.67
N GLY A 327 -5.99 -11.28 -1.59
CA GLY A 327 -6.23 -12.52 -0.87
C GLY A 327 -5.08 -13.52 -0.91
N ALA A 328 -5.37 -14.77 -0.57
CA ALA A 328 -4.39 -15.85 -0.56
C ALA A 328 -4.12 -16.37 -1.98
N ILE A 329 -2.87 -16.81 -2.22
CA ILE A 329 -2.47 -17.53 -3.43
C ILE A 329 -2.42 -19.04 -3.15
N PRO A 330 -2.88 -19.88 -4.09
CA PRO A 330 -3.02 -21.33 -3.82
C PRO A 330 -1.72 -22.14 -3.88
N ARG A 331 -0.67 -21.58 -4.47
CA ARG A 331 0.64 -22.23 -4.63
C ARG A 331 1.72 -21.39 -4.00
N TRP A 332 2.49 -21.98 -3.13
CA TRP A 332 3.59 -21.33 -2.42
C TRP A 332 4.72 -22.33 -2.16
N GLU A 333 5.91 -21.82 -1.98
CA GLU A 333 7.09 -22.56 -1.55
C GLU A 333 7.73 -21.82 -0.38
N ALA A 334 8.45 -22.51 0.48
CA ALA A 334 9.18 -21.92 1.58
C ALA A 334 10.53 -22.59 1.74
N ALA A 335 11.49 -21.87 2.31
CA ALA A 335 12.80 -22.41 2.67
C ALA A 335 12.67 -23.50 3.76
N ASP A 336 13.71 -24.33 3.89
CA ASP A 336 13.81 -25.27 5.02
C ASP A 336 13.85 -24.51 6.35
N GLN A 337 12.81 -24.71 7.17
CA GLN A 337 12.67 -24.01 8.45
C GLN A 337 13.73 -24.39 9.49
N HIS A 338 14.40 -25.55 9.36
CA HIS A 338 15.50 -25.94 10.23
C HIS A 338 16.70 -24.99 10.15
N LEU A 339 16.83 -24.23 9.06
CA LEU A 339 17.87 -23.20 8.91
C LEU A 339 17.76 -22.12 10.01
N LEU A 340 16.55 -21.86 10.52
CA LEU A 340 16.30 -20.84 11.56
C LEU A 340 17.05 -21.12 12.85
N ARG A 341 17.33 -22.41 13.17
CA ARG A 341 18.03 -22.80 14.41
C ARG A 341 19.40 -22.17 14.58
N ASN A 342 20.07 -21.81 13.46
CA ASN A 342 21.44 -21.30 13.46
C ASN A 342 21.55 -19.85 12.96
N MET A 343 20.43 -19.13 12.74
CA MET A 343 20.46 -17.79 12.17
C MET A 343 20.79 -16.70 13.18
N VAL A 344 20.42 -16.92 14.46
CA VAL A 344 20.82 -16.00 15.54
C VAL A 344 22.15 -16.49 16.11
N PRO A 345 23.21 -15.65 16.10
CA PRO A 345 24.53 -16.01 16.63
C PRO A 345 24.49 -16.37 18.13
N GLU A 346 25.24 -17.38 18.53
CA GLU A 346 25.43 -17.74 19.94
C GLU A 346 26.10 -16.61 20.74
N GLN A 347 27.07 -15.94 20.10
CA GLN A 347 27.70 -14.75 20.69
C GLN A 347 26.76 -13.55 20.65
N ARG A 348 26.30 -13.09 21.80
CA ARG A 348 25.35 -11.98 21.98
C ARG A 348 25.76 -10.67 21.30
N ARG A 349 27.06 -10.39 21.15
CA ARG A 349 27.58 -9.17 20.53
C ARG A 349 27.58 -9.21 18.99
N TYR A 350 27.40 -10.37 18.39
CA TYR A 350 27.38 -10.48 16.92
C TYR A 350 26.03 -10.05 16.38
N VAL A 351 26.09 -9.24 15.33
CA VAL A 351 24.92 -8.83 14.57
C VAL A 351 24.63 -9.83 13.47
N TYR A 352 23.38 -9.91 13.08
CA TYR A 352 22.91 -10.72 11.94
C TYR A 352 21.90 -9.93 11.12
N ASP A 353 21.58 -10.40 9.93
CA ASP A 353 20.57 -9.79 9.08
C ASP A 353 19.21 -10.44 9.33
N VAL A 354 18.34 -9.76 10.02
CA VAL A 354 16.99 -10.26 10.30
C VAL A 354 16.15 -10.45 9.02
N ARG A 355 16.53 -9.81 7.90
CA ARG A 355 15.89 -10.06 6.60
C ARG A 355 16.04 -11.50 6.12
N VAL A 356 17.15 -12.15 6.50
CA VAL A 356 17.34 -13.58 6.21
C VAL A 356 16.34 -14.43 7.01
N VAL A 357 16.12 -14.10 8.27
CA VAL A 357 15.09 -14.75 9.11
C VAL A 357 13.71 -14.54 8.50
N ILE A 358 13.36 -13.30 8.13
CA ILE A 358 12.08 -12.97 7.49
C ILE A 358 11.86 -13.80 6.23
N LYS A 359 12.85 -13.84 5.33
CA LYS A 359 12.76 -14.57 4.06
C LYS A 359 12.68 -16.09 4.25
N THR A 360 13.22 -16.62 5.34
CA THR A 360 13.12 -18.06 5.66
C THR A 360 11.74 -18.41 6.22
N ILE A 361 11.17 -17.57 7.08
CA ILE A 361 9.80 -17.75 7.62
C ILE A 361 8.75 -17.56 6.51
N ALA A 362 8.94 -16.57 5.64
CA ALA A 362 8.01 -16.22 4.57
C ALA A 362 8.04 -17.23 3.41
N ASP A 363 7.00 -17.18 2.60
CA ASP A 363 7.00 -17.87 1.30
C ASP A 363 8.08 -17.26 0.40
N THR A 364 8.70 -18.08 -0.44
CA THR A 364 9.77 -17.68 -1.36
C THR A 364 9.31 -16.48 -2.19
N ASP A 365 10.19 -15.48 -2.32
CA ASP A 365 9.99 -14.22 -3.05
C ASP A 365 8.78 -13.37 -2.62
N SER A 366 8.15 -13.71 -1.48
CA SER A 366 6.99 -12.96 -1.00
C SER A 366 7.35 -11.73 -0.17
N PHE A 367 8.57 -11.56 0.31
CA PHE A 367 8.91 -10.39 1.11
C PHE A 367 8.97 -9.12 0.26
N LEU A 368 8.22 -8.10 0.66
CA LEU A 368 8.22 -6.74 0.11
C LEU A 368 8.50 -5.76 1.25
N GLU A 369 9.73 -5.29 1.36
CA GLU A 369 10.15 -4.33 2.37
C GLU A 369 9.65 -2.92 2.00
N LEU A 370 9.15 -2.19 2.99
CA LEU A 370 8.69 -0.80 2.87
C LEU A 370 9.60 0.13 3.67
N ARG A 371 9.96 1.28 3.08
CA ARG A 371 10.81 2.32 3.70
C ARG A 371 12.15 1.78 4.23
N PRO A 372 12.95 1.02 3.46
CA PRO A 372 14.17 0.40 3.96
C PRO A 372 15.23 1.41 4.45
N GLU A 373 15.25 2.63 3.91
CA GLU A 373 16.22 3.69 4.22
C GLU A 373 15.75 4.66 5.31
N PHE A 374 14.45 4.69 5.61
CA PHE A 374 13.86 5.49 6.69
C PHE A 374 13.70 4.64 7.94
N GLY A 375 14.25 5.08 9.09
CA GLY A 375 14.26 4.31 10.33
C GLY A 375 14.86 2.91 10.13
N PRO A 376 16.12 2.76 9.67
CA PRO A 376 16.67 1.48 9.23
C PRO A 376 16.86 0.45 10.36
N GLU A 377 16.74 0.87 11.62
CA GLU A 377 16.73 0.00 12.81
C GLU A 377 15.43 -0.81 12.95
N MET A 378 14.38 -0.40 12.23
CA MET A 378 13.08 -1.08 12.15
C MET A 378 12.84 -1.56 10.71
N ILE A 379 12.54 -2.81 10.51
CA ILE A 379 12.08 -3.36 9.23
C ILE A 379 10.58 -3.43 9.25
N THR A 380 9.97 -2.93 8.18
CA THR A 380 8.53 -3.03 7.92
C THR A 380 8.30 -3.59 6.53
N GLY A 381 7.27 -4.41 6.34
CA GLY A 381 6.99 -4.98 5.03
C GLY A 381 5.77 -5.86 5.00
N LEU A 382 5.54 -6.43 3.83
CA LEU A 382 4.51 -7.42 3.56
C LEU A 382 5.16 -8.75 3.19
N ILE A 383 4.61 -9.85 3.69
CA ILE A 383 5.05 -11.21 3.41
C ILE A 383 3.85 -12.10 3.11
N ARG A 384 4.12 -13.34 2.68
CA ARG A 384 3.12 -14.40 2.67
C ARG A 384 3.62 -15.58 3.50
N ILE A 385 2.67 -16.24 4.16
CA ILE A 385 2.89 -17.50 4.85
C ILE A 385 1.77 -18.45 4.42
N GLU A 386 2.11 -19.57 3.82
CA GLU A 386 1.14 -20.50 3.19
C GLU A 386 0.21 -19.81 2.20
N GLY A 387 0.75 -18.91 1.38
CA GLY A 387 0.04 -18.09 0.40
C GLY A 387 -0.78 -16.94 1.00
N ARG A 388 -1.00 -16.89 2.30
CA ARG A 388 -1.78 -15.84 2.99
C ARG A 388 -0.93 -14.61 3.24
N PRO A 389 -1.45 -13.39 3.01
CA PRO A 389 -0.71 -12.16 3.23
C PRO A 389 -0.66 -11.79 4.72
N PHE A 390 0.48 -11.22 5.14
CA PHE A 390 0.75 -10.69 6.48
C PHE A 390 1.53 -9.38 6.39
N GLY A 391 1.34 -8.50 7.37
CA GLY A 391 2.30 -7.46 7.69
C GLY A 391 3.42 -8.02 8.57
N ILE A 392 4.62 -7.48 8.44
CA ILE A 392 5.76 -7.85 9.29
C ILE A 392 6.49 -6.62 9.80
N ILE A 393 6.80 -6.60 11.10
CA ILE A 393 7.74 -5.68 11.72
C ILE A 393 8.88 -6.47 12.35
N ALA A 394 10.10 -5.95 12.29
CA ALA A 394 11.25 -6.62 12.91
C ALA A 394 12.32 -5.60 13.31
N ASN A 395 13.02 -5.82 14.43
CA ASN A 395 14.16 -5.02 14.80
C ASN A 395 15.38 -5.42 13.95
N ASN A 396 16.11 -4.44 13.44
CA ASN A 396 17.32 -4.64 12.66
C ASN A 396 18.56 -4.35 13.51
N CYS A 397 19.15 -5.38 14.08
CA CYS A 397 20.30 -5.23 14.96
C CYS A 397 21.57 -4.70 14.28
N LYS A 398 21.62 -4.59 12.94
CA LYS A 398 22.70 -3.95 12.20
C LYS A 398 22.73 -2.42 12.37
N HIS A 399 21.58 -1.83 12.74
CA HIS A 399 21.45 -0.38 12.97
C HIS A 399 21.08 -0.15 14.44
N GLN A 400 21.87 0.67 15.14
CA GLN A 400 21.67 1.01 16.56
C GLN A 400 21.40 -0.22 17.46
N ALA A 401 21.96 -1.37 17.08
CA ALA A 401 21.69 -2.67 17.72
C ALA A 401 20.19 -3.02 17.80
N GLY A 402 19.32 -2.44 16.96
CA GLY A 402 17.87 -2.62 16.99
C GLY A 402 17.14 -1.76 18.01
N ALA A 403 17.80 -0.74 18.59
CA ALA A 403 17.15 0.25 19.44
C ALA A 403 16.18 1.08 18.60
N ILE A 404 14.98 1.32 19.11
CA ILE A 404 13.91 1.98 18.37
C ILE A 404 14.01 3.49 18.53
N GLU A 405 14.15 4.22 17.44
CA GLU A 405 14.10 5.68 17.35
C GLU A 405 12.73 6.16 16.82
N ALA A 406 12.60 7.48 16.68
CA ALA A 406 11.37 8.14 16.22
C ALA A 406 10.89 7.62 14.87
N GLU A 407 11.79 7.56 13.89
CA GLU A 407 11.47 7.12 12.51
C GLU A 407 11.06 5.65 12.45
N GLY A 408 11.77 4.79 13.18
CA GLY A 408 11.43 3.37 13.25
C GLY A 408 10.08 3.13 13.94
N ALA A 409 9.77 3.91 14.98
CA ALA A 409 8.48 3.86 15.65
C ALA A 409 7.32 4.33 14.75
N ASP A 410 7.53 5.45 14.03
CA ASP A 410 6.53 5.99 13.10
C ASP A 410 6.21 5.01 11.99
N LYS A 411 7.24 4.45 11.36
CA LYS A 411 7.04 3.51 10.26
C LYS A 411 6.38 2.20 10.71
N ALA A 412 6.69 1.70 11.91
CA ALA A 412 6.04 0.53 12.48
C ALA A 412 4.56 0.81 12.79
N ALA A 413 4.25 1.93 13.44
CA ALA A 413 2.88 2.34 13.76
C ALA A 413 2.03 2.51 12.50
N ARG A 414 2.59 3.11 11.44
CA ARG A 414 1.90 3.26 10.16
C ARG A 414 1.61 1.92 9.50
N LEU A 415 2.54 0.96 9.51
CA LEU A 415 2.27 -0.39 8.99
C LEU A 415 1.18 -1.09 9.81
N MET A 416 1.17 -0.92 11.14
CA MET A 416 0.09 -1.45 11.98
C MET A 416 -1.28 -0.90 11.55
N GLN A 417 -1.39 0.41 11.31
CA GLN A 417 -2.63 1.03 10.80
C GLN A 417 -3.03 0.48 9.44
N LEU A 418 -2.08 0.34 8.50
CA LEU A 418 -2.31 -0.22 7.17
C LEU A 418 -2.85 -1.65 7.25
N CYS A 419 -2.20 -2.50 8.03
CA CYS A 419 -2.62 -3.88 8.21
C CYS A 419 -4.02 -3.96 8.87
N ASN A 420 -4.27 -3.13 9.87
CA ASN A 420 -5.58 -3.07 10.53
C ASN A 420 -6.70 -2.63 9.59
N ALA A 421 -6.46 -1.59 8.78
CA ALA A 421 -7.43 -1.07 7.82
C ALA A 421 -7.83 -2.11 6.76
N HIS A 422 -6.88 -2.96 6.36
CA HIS A 422 -7.06 -3.94 5.28
C HIS A 422 -7.16 -5.40 5.76
N ASN A 423 -7.35 -5.62 7.07
CA ASN A 423 -7.52 -6.94 7.70
C ASN A 423 -6.34 -7.90 7.42
N LEU A 424 -5.11 -7.40 7.42
CA LEU A 424 -3.91 -8.22 7.30
C LEU A 424 -3.41 -8.63 8.69
N PRO A 425 -3.28 -9.91 9.02
CA PRO A 425 -2.62 -10.36 10.25
C PRO A 425 -1.16 -9.90 10.25
N MET A 426 -0.55 -9.77 11.43
CA MET A 426 0.79 -9.26 11.56
C MET A 426 1.71 -10.21 12.32
N VAL A 427 2.99 -10.20 11.94
CA VAL A 427 4.08 -10.88 12.64
C VAL A 427 5.07 -9.82 13.15
N SER A 428 5.50 -9.94 14.40
CA SER A 428 6.55 -9.14 15.01
C SER A 428 7.74 -10.02 15.40
N LEU A 429 8.93 -9.71 14.87
CA LEU A 429 10.18 -10.38 15.22
C LEU A 429 11.02 -9.44 16.10
N VAL A 430 11.25 -9.83 17.35
CA VAL A 430 11.82 -8.94 18.36
C VAL A 430 13.28 -9.29 18.64
N ASP A 431 14.17 -8.32 18.44
CA ASP A 431 15.55 -8.29 18.94
C ASP A 431 15.96 -6.85 19.20
N THR A 432 15.50 -6.28 20.32
CA THR A 432 15.72 -4.87 20.67
C THR A 432 16.28 -4.69 22.07
N PRO A 433 17.24 -3.77 22.26
CA PRO A 433 17.66 -3.32 23.58
C PRO A 433 16.67 -2.33 24.24
N GLY A 434 15.57 -2.00 23.56
CA GLY A 434 14.59 -1.02 23.99
C GLY A 434 14.51 0.20 23.06
N PHE A 435 13.89 1.27 23.55
CA PHE A 435 13.92 2.56 22.86
C PHE A 435 15.27 3.24 23.02
N MET A 436 15.69 4.00 22.01
CA MET A 436 16.83 4.89 22.14
C MET A 436 16.53 5.99 23.16
N VAL A 437 17.51 6.32 23.96
CA VAL A 437 17.42 7.30 25.07
C VAL A 437 18.57 8.30 25.02
N GLY A 438 18.35 9.48 25.58
CA GLY A 438 19.37 10.51 25.71
C GLY A 438 18.85 11.90 25.32
N PRO A 439 19.55 12.99 25.72
CA PRO A 439 19.08 14.35 25.48
C PRO A 439 18.83 14.67 23.99
N GLU A 440 19.73 14.22 23.10
CA GLU A 440 19.64 14.50 21.67
C GLU A 440 18.42 13.82 21.03
N ILE A 441 18.08 12.62 21.48
CA ILE A 441 16.90 11.90 21.00
C ILE A 441 15.61 12.59 21.47
N GLU A 442 15.59 13.10 22.72
CA GLU A 442 14.43 13.82 23.24
C GLU A 442 14.17 15.16 22.50
N HIS A 443 15.21 15.80 21.93
CA HIS A 443 15.03 16.95 21.06
C HIS A 443 14.21 16.64 19.80
N ARG A 444 14.13 15.38 19.42
CA ARG A 444 13.33 14.88 18.28
C ARG A 444 11.93 14.40 18.69
N ALA A 445 11.46 14.80 19.88
CA ALA A 445 10.16 14.43 20.44
C ALA A 445 9.93 12.90 20.54
N GLN A 446 10.98 12.16 20.92
CA GLN A 446 11.02 10.69 21.01
C GLN A 446 9.77 10.11 21.69
N VAL A 447 9.36 10.68 22.83
CA VAL A 447 8.20 10.20 23.60
C VAL A 447 6.92 10.15 22.74
N ARG A 448 6.68 11.15 21.89
CA ARG A 448 5.48 11.19 21.04
C ARG A 448 5.54 10.16 19.92
N HIS A 449 6.69 10.03 19.29
CA HIS A 449 6.88 9.08 18.20
C HIS A 449 6.75 7.63 18.67
N ILE A 450 7.45 7.25 19.74
CA ILE A 450 7.36 5.87 20.27
C ILE A 450 5.97 5.52 20.79
N CYS A 451 5.24 6.47 21.39
CA CYS A 451 3.88 6.23 21.87
C CYS A 451 2.88 5.92 20.75
N ARG A 452 3.19 6.28 19.50
CA ARG A 452 2.37 5.85 18.34
C ARG A 452 2.31 4.34 18.20
N MET A 453 3.41 3.61 18.48
CA MET A 453 3.41 2.14 18.46
C MET A 453 2.45 1.57 19.50
N PHE A 454 2.42 2.13 20.71
CA PHE A 454 1.48 1.69 21.76
C PHE A 454 0.03 1.97 21.38
N VAL A 455 -0.25 3.18 20.89
CA VAL A 455 -1.61 3.56 20.49
C VAL A 455 -2.07 2.72 19.30
N ALA A 456 -1.26 2.62 18.24
CA ALA A 456 -1.60 1.81 17.07
C ALA A 456 -1.75 0.33 17.43
N GLY A 457 -0.81 -0.21 18.22
CA GLY A 457 -0.83 -1.61 18.66
C GLY A 457 -2.07 -1.97 19.48
N SER A 458 -2.43 -1.14 20.49
CA SER A 458 -3.60 -1.40 21.34
C SER A 458 -4.95 -1.32 20.59
N HIS A 459 -4.99 -0.64 19.45
CA HIS A 459 -6.20 -0.54 18.61
C HIS A 459 -6.22 -1.55 17.45
N LEU A 460 -5.23 -2.45 17.35
CA LEU A 460 -5.26 -3.50 16.34
C LEU A 460 -6.39 -4.50 16.60
N SER A 461 -7.26 -4.68 15.62
CA SER A 461 -8.28 -5.72 15.59
C SER A 461 -7.82 -6.98 14.85
N VAL A 462 -6.75 -6.88 14.05
CA VAL A 462 -6.17 -8.00 13.33
C VAL A 462 -5.33 -8.91 14.24
N PRO A 463 -5.19 -10.20 13.92
CA PRO A 463 -4.29 -11.11 14.62
C PRO A 463 -2.85 -10.60 14.61
N PHE A 464 -2.19 -10.64 15.76
CA PHE A 464 -0.82 -10.20 15.93
C PHE A 464 -0.01 -11.27 16.65
N PHE A 465 1.11 -11.70 16.05
CA PHE A 465 1.95 -12.80 16.50
C PHE A 465 3.35 -12.28 16.83
N THR A 466 3.81 -12.45 18.07
CA THR A 466 5.11 -11.97 18.51
C THR A 466 6.08 -13.12 18.74
N VAL A 467 7.28 -13.00 18.15
CA VAL A 467 8.38 -13.97 18.33
C VAL A 467 9.64 -13.22 18.75
N PHE A 468 10.12 -13.51 19.96
CA PHE A 468 11.38 -12.98 20.47
C PHE A 468 12.54 -13.83 19.95
N LEU A 469 13.35 -13.23 19.08
CA LEU A 469 14.49 -13.91 18.47
C LEU A 469 15.68 -13.92 19.45
N ARG A 470 15.91 -12.78 20.16
CA ARG A 470 16.99 -12.61 21.12
C ARG A 470 16.60 -11.59 22.19
N ARG A 471 17.03 -10.33 22.10
CA ARG A 471 16.79 -9.32 23.15
C ARG A 471 15.34 -8.85 23.15
N GLY A 472 14.74 -8.94 24.32
CA GLY A 472 13.41 -8.42 24.60
C GLY A 472 13.47 -7.44 25.79
N TYR A 473 14.07 -6.24 25.61
CA TYR A 473 14.33 -5.35 26.72
C TYR A 473 13.37 -4.17 26.77
N GLY A 474 12.88 -3.92 27.98
CA GLY A 474 12.15 -2.72 28.36
C GLY A 474 10.87 -2.45 27.56
N LEU A 475 10.48 -1.18 27.53
CA LEU A 475 9.25 -0.74 26.84
C LEU A 475 9.31 -0.93 25.31
N GLY A 476 10.50 -0.93 24.72
CA GLY A 476 10.64 -1.21 23.28
C GLY A 476 10.18 -2.62 22.92
N ALA A 477 10.52 -3.62 23.74
CA ALA A 477 10.02 -4.99 23.57
C ALA A 477 8.50 -5.08 23.74
N GLN A 478 7.92 -4.35 24.68
CA GLN A 478 6.46 -4.27 24.86
C GLN A 478 5.78 -3.61 23.66
N ALA A 479 6.34 -2.53 23.10
CA ALA A 479 5.81 -1.88 21.90
C ALA A 479 5.82 -2.82 20.68
N MET A 480 6.86 -3.64 20.54
CA MET A 480 6.94 -4.69 19.51
C MET A 480 5.95 -5.83 19.75
N ALA A 481 5.42 -5.97 20.96
CA ALA A 481 4.42 -6.96 21.35
C ALA A 481 3.04 -6.32 21.59
N LYS A 482 2.63 -5.39 20.73
CA LYS A 482 1.30 -4.76 20.78
C LYS A 482 1.01 -3.98 22.09
N GLY A 483 2.05 -3.60 22.84
CA GLY A 483 1.95 -2.86 24.12
C GLY A 483 2.15 -3.71 25.38
N GLY A 484 2.16 -5.04 25.26
CA GLY A 484 2.38 -5.97 26.37
C GLY A 484 2.49 -7.41 25.90
N PHE A 485 3.16 -8.28 26.66
CA PHE A 485 3.46 -9.65 26.20
C PHE A 485 2.24 -10.58 26.13
N HIS A 486 1.11 -10.19 26.72
CA HIS A 486 -0.17 -10.92 26.66
C HIS A 486 -1.22 -10.25 25.76
N GLU A 487 -0.86 -9.16 25.05
CA GLU A 487 -1.74 -8.48 24.10
C GLU A 487 -1.75 -9.12 22.70
N PRO A 488 -0.63 -9.71 22.18
CA PRO A 488 -0.64 -10.51 20.96
C PRO A 488 -1.53 -11.77 21.07
N PHE A 489 -1.80 -12.43 19.95
CA PHE A 489 -2.44 -13.75 19.96
C PHE A 489 -1.55 -14.78 20.69
N PHE A 490 -0.25 -14.67 20.49
CA PHE A 490 0.78 -15.27 21.32
C PHE A 490 2.06 -14.42 21.34
N ALA A 491 2.83 -14.55 22.43
CA ALA A 491 4.19 -14.07 22.57
C ALA A 491 5.11 -15.24 22.91
N VAL A 492 5.88 -15.72 21.93
CA VAL A 492 6.80 -16.84 22.09
C VAL A 492 8.25 -16.41 21.90
N ALA A 493 9.18 -17.16 22.45
CA ALA A 493 10.60 -16.89 22.27
C ALA A 493 11.34 -18.09 21.66
N TRP A 494 12.42 -17.80 20.96
CA TRP A 494 13.45 -18.79 20.65
C TRP A 494 14.30 -19.06 21.89
N PRO A 495 15.04 -20.18 21.96
CA PRO A 495 15.94 -20.46 23.10
C PRO A 495 17.01 -19.39 23.34
N THR A 496 17.33 -18.59 22.31
CA THR A 496 18.24 -17.44 22.37
C THR A 496 17.62 -16.20 23.02
N GLY A 497 16.33 -16.23 23.37
CA GLY A 497 15.60 -15.11 23.97
C GLY A 497 16.17 -14.72 25.35
N GLU A 498 16.40 -13.43 25.55
CA GLU A 498 16.87 -12.84 26.80
C GLU A 498 16.09 -11.57 27.11
N PHE A 499 15.70 -11.40 28.39
CA PHE A 499 14.72 -10.40 28.80
C PHE A 499 15.21 -9.59 30.01
N GLY A 500 14.74 -8.36 30.11
CA GLY A 500 15.02 -7.48 31.26
C GLY A 500 14.33 -6.13 31.09
N GLY A 501 14.23 -5.38 32.17
CA GLY A 501 13.66 -4.03 32.16
C GLY A 501 14.50 -3.00 31.40
N MET A 502 15.76 -3.30 31.15
CA MET A 502 16.73 -2.56 30.33
C MET A 502 17.89 -3.49 29.99
N GLY A 503 18.89 -3.04 29.23
CA GLY A 503 20.12 -3.81 28.96
C GLY A 503 20.75 -4.29 30.25
N LEU A 504 21.03 -5.59 30.36
CA LEU A 504 21.33 -6.27 31.65
C LEU A 504 22.62 -5.75 32.30
N GLU A 505 23.66 -5.42 31.55
CA GLU A 505 24.88 -4.79 32.05
C GLU A 505 24.59 -3.42 32.67
N GLY A 506 23.76 -2.62 32.02
CA GLY A 506 23.32 -1.32 32.57
C GLY A 506 22.46 -1.48 33.82
N ALA A 507 21.56 -2.47 33.81
CA ALA A 507 20.71 -2.79 34.97
C ALA A 507 21.54 -3.17 36.20
N VAL A 508 22.59 -3.98 36.01
CA VAL A 508 23.51 -4.35 37.12
C VAL A 508 24.26 -3.14 37.63
N ARG A 509 24.84 -2.30 36.76
CA ARG A 509 25.53 -1.08 37.16
C ARG A 509 24.63 -0.11 37.94
N ALA A 510 23.39 0.04 37.53
CA ALA A 510 22.42 0.94 38.16
C ALA A 510 21.87 0.34 39.47
N GLY A 511 21.46 -0.93 39.45
CA GLY A 511 20.80 -1.59 40.56
C GLY A 511 21.73 -1.97 41.72
N PHE A 512 22.98 -2.31 41.42
CA PHE A 512 23.98 -2.72 42.39
C PHE A 512 25.11 -1.68 42.55
N LYS A 513 24.81 -0.41 42.25
CA LYS A 513 25.81 0.68 42.32
C LYS A 513 26.48 0.76 43.67
N LYS A 514 25.72 0.69 44.75
CA LYS A 514 26.25 0.82 46.13
C LYS A 514 27.15 -0.36 46.52
N GLU A 515 26.75 -1.57 46.15
CA GLU A 515 27.49 -2.80 46.42
C GLU A 515 28.82 -2.81 45.65
N LEU A 516 28.79 -2.38 44.38
CA LEU A 516 29.99 -2.27 43.54
C LEU A 516 30.95 -1.18 44.05
N GLU A 517 30.45 -0.03 44.49
CA GLU A 517 31.26 1.07 45.06
C GLU A 517 31.85 0.73 46.43
N ALA A 518 31.22 -0.17 47.17
CA ALA A 518 31.74 -0.63 48.48
C ALA A 518 33.01 -1.49 48.36
N VAL A 519 33.20 -2.18 47.21
CA VAL A 519 34.40 -2.98 46.91
C VAL A 519 35.52 -2.05 46.46
N LYS A 520 36.56 -1.89 47.31
CA LYS A 520 37.65 -0.94 47.07
C LYS A 520 38.63 -1.43 46.00
N ASP A 521 38.91 -2.72 45.97
CA ASP A 521 39.81 -3.31 45.01
C ASP A 521 39.14 -3.35 43.61
N PRO A 522 39.79 -2.78 42.57
CA PRO A 522 39.22 -2.74 41.25
C PRO A 522 39.02 -4.11 40.60
N GLN A 523 39.90 -5.10 40.91
CA GLN A 523 39.78 -6.45 40.33
C GLN A 523 38.63 -7.23 40.98
N GLU A 524 38.51 -7.13 42.31
CA GLU A 524 37.37 -7.73 43.02
C GLU A 524 36.03 -7.09 42.61
N ARG A 525 36.02 -5.79 42.38
CA ARG A 525 34.82 -5.07 41.89
C ARG A 525 34.42 -5.54 40.50
N GLU A 526 35.35 -5.69 39.60
CA GLU A 526 35.06 -6.20 38.24
C GLU A 526 34.56 -7.66 38.28
N ALA A 527 35.21 -8.51 39.10
CA ALA A 527 34.76 -9.89 39.29
C ALA A 527 33.33 -9.97 39.87
N LEU A 528 33.00 -9.09 40.83
CA LEU A 528 31.65 -8.98 41.38
C LEU A 528 30.67 -8.52 40.30
N TYR A 529 31.04 -7.52 39.50
CA TYR A 529 30.22 -7.03 38.40
C TYR A 529 29.95 -8.13 37.35
N GLU A 530 30.96 -8.84 36.88
CA GLU A 530 30.83 -9.95 35.96
C GLU A 530 29.91 -11.05 36.49
N LYS A 531 30.06 -11.39 37.78
CA LYS A 531 29.19 -12.35 38.45
C LYS A 531 27.72 -11.92 38.47
N LEU A 532 27.46 -10.66 38.79
CA LEU A 532 26.10 -10.10 38.81
C LEU A 532 25.49 -10.04 37.40
N VAL A 533 26.30 -9.69 36.38
CA VAL A 533 25.86 -9.71 34.98
C VAL A 533 25.53 -11.13 34.54
N ALA A 534 26.39 -12.11 34.86
CA ALA A 534 26.10 -13.52 34.53
C ALA A 534 24.79 -14.00 35.20
N LEU A 535 24.54 -13.61 36.46
CA LEU A 535 23.31 -13.92 37.15
C LEU A 535 22.09 -13.25 36.50
N ALA A 536 22.21 -12.00 36.03
CA ALA A 536 21.15 -11.29 35.37
C ALA A 536 20.78 -11.97 34.04
N TYR A 537 21.78 -12.41 33.26
CA TYR A 537 21.57 -13.19 32.05
C TYR A 537 20.92 -14.54 32.31
N GLU A 538 21.34 -15.25 33.36
CA GLU A 538 20.73 -16.54 33.73
C GLU A 538 19.25 -16.38 34.08
N ARG A 539 18.93 -15.32 34.83
CA ARG A 539 17.54 -14.99 35.22
C ARG A 539 16.68 -14.58 34.00
N GLY A 540 17.25 -13.79 33.08
CA GLY A 540 16.56 -13.24 31.92
C GLY A 540 16.37 -14.23 30.76
N LYS A 541 16.76 -15.49 30.88
CA LYS A 541 16.55 -16.50 29.82
C LYS A 541 15.08 -16.70 29.54
N ALA A 542 14.76 -16.90 28.25
CA ALA A 542 13.41 -17.16 27.76
C ALA A 542 12.70 -18.30 28.52
N ILE A 543 13.44 -19.36 28.87
CA ILE A 543 12.90 -20.51 29.61
C ILE A 543 12.36 -20.10 30.98
N ASN A 544 13.02 -19.14 31.64
CA ASN A 544 12.55 -18.64 32.93
C ASN A 544 11.30 -17.76 32.74
N MET A 545 11.27 -16.91 31.72
CA MET A 545 10.10 -16.10 31.38
C MET A 545 8.86 -16.98 31.16
N ALA A 546 9.02 -18.06 30.37
CA ALA A 546 7.94 -19.01 30.15
C ALA A 546 7.53 -19.77 31.41
N SER A 547 8.48 -20.06 32.32
CA SER A 547 8.18 -20.76 33.58
C SER A 547 7.30 -19.94 34.53
N TYR A 548 7.34 -18.61 34.42
CA TYR A 548 6.50 -17.68 35.18
C TYR A 548 5.31 -17.14 34.36
N LEU A 549 5.09 -17.66 33.15
CA LEU A 549 4.04 -17.22 32.23
C LEU A 549 4.14 -15.72 31.86
N GLU A 550 5.35 -15.15 31.82
CA GLU A 550 5.56 -13.81 31.28
C GLU A 550 5.56 -13.81 29.75
N ILE A 551 5.81 -14.99 29.14
CA ILE A 551 5.57 -15.31 27.73
C ILE A 551 4.89 -16.68 27.63
N ASP A 552 4.23 -16.97 26.50
CA ASP A 552 3.43 -18.20 26.35
C ASP A 552 4.28 -19.47 26.22
N ALA A 553 5.41 -19.39 25.51
CA ALA A 553 6.27 -20.58 25.31
C ALA A 553 7.69 -20.20 24.84
N VAL A 554 8.60 -21.15 24.99
CA VAL A 554 9.87 -21.22 24.26
C VAL A 554 9.73 -22.29 23.18
N ILE A 555 9.98 -21.93 21.93
CA ILE A 555 9.76 -22.81 20.78
C ILE A 555 11.06 -23.14 20.04
N ASP A 556 11.11 -24.27 19.36
CA ASP A 556 12.14 -24.51 18.34
C ASP A 556 12.01 -23.44 17.25
N PRO A 557 13.08 -22.72 16.87
CA PRO A 557 13.04 -21.77 15.76
C PRO A 557 12.40 -22.33 14.48
N ALA A 558 12.62 -23.61 14.17
CA ALA A 558 12.03 -24.32 13.04
C ALA A 558 10.50 -24.40 13.09
N ASP A 559 9.89 -24.29 14.26
CA ASP A 559 8.44 -24.33 14.47
C ASP A 559 7.76 -22.96 14.29
N THR A 560 8.51 -21.87 14.11
CA THR A 560 7.97 -20.50 14.06
C THR A 560 6.83 -20.36 13.05
N ARG A 561 7.04 -20.85 11.83
CA ARG A 561 6.02 -20.80 10.77
C ARG A 561 4.78 -21.61 11.14
N ARG A 562 4.95 -22.79 11.73
CA ARG A 562 3.86 -23.64 12.21
C ARG A 562 3.04 -22.95 13.30
N TRP A 563 3.69 -22.30 14.28
CA TRP A 563 2.99 -21.58 15.34
C TRP A 563 2.11 -20.45 14.77
N ILE A 564 2.63 -19.67 13.81
CA ILE A 564 1.87 -18.59 13.16
C ILE A 564 0.67 -19.14 12.41
N THR A 565 0.84 -20.22 11.63
CA THR A 565 -0.24 -20.77 10.81
C THR A 565 -1.31 -21.47 11.65
N GLU A 566 -0.95 -22.23 12.68
CA GLU A 566 -1.90 -22.83 13.61
C GLU A 566 -2.63 -21.76 14.45
N GLY A 567 -1.90 -20.74 14.90
CA GLY A 567 -2.52 -19.59 15.58
C GLY A 567 -3.56 -18.89 14.70
N LEU A 568 -3.25 -18.67 13.42
CA LEU A 568 -4.19 -18.05 12.49
C LEU A 568 -5.44 -18.93 12.23
N LYS A 569 -5.27 -20.25 12.14
CA LYS A 569 -6.39 -21.20 11.95
C LYS A 569 -7.33 -21.24 13.16
N ALA A 570 -6.83 -20.95 14.36
CA ALA A 570 -7.64 -20.92 15.58
C ALA A 570 -8.53 -19.67 15.69
N ILE A 571 -8.35 -18.68 14.80
CA ILE A 571 -9.12 -17.44 14.82
C ILE A 571 -10.33 -17.58 13.88
N PRO A 572 -11.57 -17.34 14.37
CA PRO A 572 -12.76 -17.37 13.54
C PRO A 572 -12.67 -16.38 12.37
N ALA A 573 -13.07 -16.82 11.16
CA ALA A 573 -13.06 -16.00 9.96
C ALA A 573 -13.99 -14.75 10.06
N GLU A 574 -15.00 -14.80 10.92
CA GLU A 574 -16.01 -13.77 11.11
C GLU A 574 -15.66 -12.74 12.21
N ARG A 575 -14.41 -12.63 12.60
CA ARG A 575 -14.01 -11.60 13.57
C ARG A 575 -14.01 -10.21 12.89
N THR A 576 -15.23 -9.67 12.69
CA THR A 576 -15.52 -8.50 11.87
C THR A 576 -15.82 -7.23 12.65
N GLU A 577 -15.66 -7.19 13.95
CA GLU A 577 -15.76 -5.92 14.66
C GLU A 577 -14.51 -5.08 14.35
N LYS A 578 -14.66 -4.18 13.41
CA LYS A 578 -13.68 -3.12 13.12
C LYS A 578 -13.67 -2.13 14.28
N ALA A 579 -12.94 -2.47 15.35
CA ALA A 579 -12.40 -1.46 16.24
C ALA A 579 -11.12 -0.94 15.59
N GLY A 580 -11.17 0.09 14.77
CA GLY A 580 -9.96 0.51 14.09
C GLY A 580 -10.05 1.90 13.51
N HIS A 581 -8.91 2.47 13.24
CA HIS A 581 -8.79 3.73 12.51
C HIS A 581 -9.55 3.65 11.18
N ASP A 582 -10.34 4.69 10.92
CA ASP A 582 -11.03 4.84 9.64
C ASP A 582 -10.07 5.24 8.51
N PHE A 583 -8.82 5.55 8.80
CA PHE A 583 -7.80 5.94 7.81
C PHE A 583 -6.40 5.46 8.22
N VAL A 584 -5.49 5.40 7.24
CA VAL A 584 -4.06 5.18 7.43
C VAL A 584 -3.37 6.54 7.45
N ASP A 585 -2.61 6.82 8.49
CA ASP A 585 -1.81 8.04 8.61
C ASP A 585 -0.75 8.09 7.50
N THR A 586 -0.43 9.29 7.03
CA THR A 586 0.60 9.46 6.00
C THR A 586 2.02 9.23 6.53
N TRP A 587 2.18 9.31 7.85
CA TRP A 587 3.48 9.33 8.52
C TRP A 587 3.67 8.21 9.54
#